data_093e9d4e3e4745bd6e29ce50f1300c73
#
_entry.id   093e9d4e3e4745bd6e29ce50f1300c73
#
_cell.length_a   1.000
_cell.length_b   1.000
_cell.length_c   1.000
_cell.angle_alpha   90.00
_cell.angle_beta   90.00
_cell.angle_gamma   90.00
#
_symmetry.space_group_name_H-M   'P 1'
#
loop_
_entity.id
_entity.type
_entity.pdbx_description
1 polymer ?
#
loop_
_entity_poly.entity_id
_entity_poly.type
_entity_poly.pdbx_seq_one_letter_code
_entity_poly.pdbx_strand_id
1 'polypeptide(L)'
;SRYEKAVDFEGAGSITILAVTTMPGDDVTHPVPDNTGYITEGQFYLRGGRIEPFGSLSRLKQLVNDDTRDDHRAIMDTMVRLYADCRETREKQSMGFRMSDWDSKLLQYGDKFEARMMDLSVNIPLEEALDQGWKTLAECFDPSETGMKSSLIEQFWPKQ
;
A
#
# COMPACT_ATOMS: atom_id res chain seq x y z
N SER A 1 -12.36 7.71 26.44
CA SER A 1 -11.16 6.97 25.99
C SER A 1 -9.99 7.92 25.74
N ARG A 2 -8.74 7.44 25.74
CA ARG A 2 -7.58 8.29 25.40
C ARG A 2 -7.56 8.62 23.90
N TYR A 3 -8.10 7.75 23.08
CA TYR A 3 -8.17 7.94 21.61
C TYR A 3 -9.14 9.04 21.19
N GLU A 4 -10.15 9.34 21.99
CA GLU A 4 -11.07 10.47 21.75
C GLU A 4 -10.38 11.84 21.85
N LYS A 5 -9.12 11.87 22.24
CA LYS A 5 -8.30 13.08 22.30
C LYS A 5 -7.48 13.31 21.02
N ALA A 6 -7.55 12.39 20.05
CA ALA A 6 -7.05 12.61 18.71
C ALA A 6 -8.04 13.51 17.97
N VAL A 7 -7.75 14.79 17.89
CA VAL A 7 -8.65 15.83 17.39
C VAL A 7 -7.91 16.82 16.51
N ASP A 8 -8.64 17.47 15.66
CA ASP A 8 -8.20 18.63 14.90
C ASP A 8 -8.89 19.89 15.48
N PHE A 9 -8.12 20.94 15.74
CA PHE A 9 -8.60 22.21 16.25
C PHE A 9 -8.48 23.27 15.17
N GLU A 10 -9.59 23.86 14.79
CA GLU A 10 -9.61 24.94 13.81
C GLU A 10 -8.67 26.08 14.25
N GLY A 11 -7.66 26.36 13.41
CA GLY A 11 -6.67 27.41 13.66
C GLY A 11 -5.62 27.11 14.74
N ALA A 12 -5.59 25.89 15.33
CA ALA A 12 -4.67 25.53 16.42
C ALA A 12 -3.87 24.23 16.17
N GLY A 13 -4.16 23.50 15.11
CA GLY A 13 -3.47 22.25 14.76
C GLY A 13 -4.17 20.99 15.25
N SER A 14 -3.51 19.84 15.05
CA SER A 14 -4.11 18.52 15.28
C SER A 14 -3.29 17.65 16.23
N ILE A 15 -3.94 16.68 16.84
CA ILE A 15 -3.31 15.63 17.66
C ILE A 15 -3.52 14.29 16.97
N THR A 16 -2.43 13.65 16.55
CA THR A 16 -2.41 12.29 16.01
C THR A 16 -1.86 11.32 17.04
N ILE A 17 -2.55 10.21 17.28
CA ILE A 17 -2.12 9.18 18.22
C ILE A 17 -1.78 7.91 17.44
N LEU A 18 -0.51 7.49 17.49
CA LEU A 18 -0.05 6.20 16.98
C LEU A 18 0.14 5.25 18.17
N ALA A 19 -0.78 4.30 18.31
CA ALA A 19 -0.70 3.28 19.36
C ALA A 19 -0.07 2.02 18.79
N VAL A 20 0.96 1.50 19.48
CA VAL A 20 1.64 0.27 19.08
C VAL A 20 1.21 -0.86 20.02
N THR A 21 0.77 -1.96 19.46
CA THR A 21 0.41 -3.17 20.18
C THR A 21 1.08 -4.39 19.55
N THR A 22 1.28 -5.45 20.34
CA THR A 22 1.76 -6.74 19.84
C THR A 22 0.57 -7.65 19.53
N MET A 23 0.75 -8.53 18.54
CA MET A 23 -0.21 -9.59 18.21
C MET A 23 0.43 -10.94 18.54
N PRO A 24 0.14 -11.54 19.71
CA PRO A 24 0.66 -12.85 20.06
C PRO A 24 0.25 -13.91 19.02
N GLY A 25 1.21 -14.62 18.45
CA GLY A 25 0.96 -15.66 17.44
C GLY A 25 0.42 -15.12 16.09
N ASP A 26 0.64 -13.83 15.77
CA ASP A 26 0.04 -13.15 14.61
C ASP A 26 -1.51 -13.19 14.59
N ASP A 27 -2.13 -13.39 15.74
CA ASP A 27 -3.58 -13.48 15.87
C ASP A 27 -4.23 -12.09 15.93
N VAL A 28 -4.82 -11.68 14.82
CA VAL A 28 -5.56 -10.43 14.70
C VAL A 28 -6.88 -10.42 15.48
N THR A 29 -7.38 -11.59 15.85
CA THR A 29 -8.61 -11.75 16.65
C THR A 29 -8.38 -11.70 18.15
N HIS A 30 -7.11 -11.60 18.58
CA HIS A 30 -6.80 -11.37 19.98
C HIS A 30 -7.47 -10.08 20.47
N PRO A 31 -8.08 -10.07 21.69
CA PRO A 31 -8.91 -8.96 22.16
C PRO A 31 -8.26 -7.57 22.09
N VAL A 32 -6.94 -7.46 22.24
CA VAL A 32 -6.27 -6.16 22.22
C VAL A 32 -6.21 -5.57 20.79
N PRO A 33 -5.65 -6.25 19.77
CA PRO A 33 -5.66 -5.75 18.41
C PRO A 33 -7.09 -5.61 17.85
N ASP A 34 -7.98 -6.55 18.13
CA ASP A 34 -9.36 -6.52 17.65
C ASP A 34 -10.12 -5.29 18.18
N ASN A 35 -10.18 -5.11 19.49
CA ASN A 35 -10.83 -3.93 20.08
C ASN A 35 -10.19 -2.60 19.68
N THR A 36 -8.86 -2.56 19.54
CA THR A 36 -8.15 -1.36 19.09
C THR A 36 -8.52 -1.02 17.65
N GLY A 37 -8.70 -2.02 16.80
CA GLY A 37 -9.13 -1.85 15.42
C GLY A 37 -10.51 -1.17 15.29
N TYR A 38 -11.44 -1.38 16.22
CA TYR A 38 -12.77 -0.75 16.20
C TYR A 38 -12.78 0.71 16.61
N ILE A 39 -11.85 1.13 17.46
CA ILE A 39 -11.85 2.49 18.05
C ILE A 39 -10.84 3.45 17.42
N THR A 40 -10.06 2.99 16.43
CA THR A 40 -9.08 3.79 15.70
C THR A 40 -9.52 4.03 14.25
N GLU A 41 -9.03 5.12 13.64
CA GLU A 41 -9.34 5.47 12.23
C GLU A 41 -8.58 4.60 11.23
N GLY A 42 -7.55 3.91 11.66
CA GLY A 42 -6.79 3.00 10.83
C GLY A 42 -5.89 2.10 11.65
N GLN A 43 -5.36 1.09 10.99
CA GLN A 43 -4.42 0.14 11.58
C GLN A 43 -3.42 -0.34 10.54
N PHE A 44 -2.18 -0.48 10.94
CA PHE A 44 -1.11 -1.02 10.12
C PHE A 44 -0.61 -2.32 10.73
N TYR A 45 -0.65 -3.38 9.95
CA TYR A 45 -0.04 -4.66 10.33
C TYR A 45 1.40 -4.71 9.82
N LEU A 46 2.30 -5.06 10.73
CA LEU A 46 3.71 -5.26 10.43
C LEU A 46 4.02 -6.75 10.47
N ARG A 47 4.63 -7.26 9.42
CA ARG A 47 5.07 -8.66 9.33
C ARG A 47 6.44 -8.73 8.66
N GLY A 48 7.38 -9.41 9.30
CA GLY A 48 8.73 -9.59 8.73
C GLY A 48 9.45 -8.28 8.41
N GLY A 49 9.25 -7.21 9.23
CA GLY A 49 9.87 -5.91 9.01
C GLY A 49 9.26 -5.07 7.89
N ARG A 50 8.05 -5.42 7.43
CA ARG A 50 7.32 -4.71 6.36
C ARG A 50 5.89 -4.41 6.76
N ILE A 51 5.30 -3.40 6.13
CA ILE A 51 3.86 -3.16 6.23
C ILE A 51 3.14 -4.22 5.38
N GLU A 52 2.16 -4.90 5.98
CA GLU A 52 1.30 -5.86 5.26
C GLU A 52 0.07 -5.11 4.70
N PRO A 53 -0.03 -4.89 3.39
CA PRO A 53 -1.02 -3.99 2.81
C PRO A 53 -2.45 -4.56 2.84
N PHE A 54 -2.62 -5.88 2.82
CA PHE A 54 -3.96 -6.51 2.76
C PHE A 54 -4.68 -6.55 4.10
N GLY A 55 -3.91 -6.64 5.20
CA GLY A 55 -4.44 -6.58 6.55
C GLY A 55 -4.52 -5.17 7.11
N SER A 56 -3.83 -4.22 6.48
CA SER A 56 -3.83 -2.82 6.89
C SER A 56 -5.07 -2.09 6.38
N LEU A 57 -5.59 -1.16 7.17
CA LEU A 57 -6.84 -0.44 6.88
C LEU A 57 -6.70 1.03 7.24
N SER A 58 -7.25 1.91 6.39
CA SER A 58 -7.56 3.30 6.72
C SER A 58 -9.02 3.60 6.41
N ARG A 59 -9.78 4.03 7.41
CA ARG A 59 -11.18 4.46 7.22
C ARG A 59 -11.28 5.82 6.56
N LEU A 60 -10.22 6.61 6.65
CA LEU A 60 -10.16 7.97 6.10
C LEU A 60 -9.63 8.02 4.66
N LYS A 61 -9.27 6.88 4.07
CA LYS A 61 -8.68 6.80 2.72
C LYS A 61 -9.49 7.58 1.67
N GLN A 62 -10.83 7.54 1.75
CA GLN A 62 -11.67 8.23 0.78
C GLN A 62 -11.72 9.75 0.96
N LEU A 63 -11.54 10.23 2.20
CA LEU A 63 -11.61 11.65 2.52
C LEU A 63 -10.39 12.43 2.01
N VAL A 64 -9.24 11.79 1.94
CA VAL A 64 -7.99 12.45 1.50
C VAL A 64 -7.75 12.37 -0.01
N ASN A 65 -8.51 11.56 -0.75
CA ASN A 65 -8.31 11.40 -2.19
C ASN A 65 -8.56 12.69 -2.98
N ASP A 66 -9.48 13.54 -2.52
CA ASP A 66 -9.83 14.80 -3.19
C ASP A 66 -8.83 15.93 -2.84
N ASP A 67 -8.04 15.75 -1.79
CA ASP A 67 -7.03 16.71 -1.33
C ASP A 67 -5.60 16.38 -1.81
N THR A 68 -5.46 15.34 -2.61
CA THR A 68 -4.17 14.83 -3.11
C THR A 68 -4.14 14.82 -4.63
N ARG A 69 -3.00 14.43 -5.21
CA ARG A 69 -2.81 14.36 -6.67
C ARG A 69 -3.83 13.40 -7.32
N ASP A 70 -4.35 13.75 -8.49
CA ASP A 70 -5.45 13.05 -9.20
C ASP A 70 -5.20 11.56 -9.45
N ASP A 71 -3.94 11.16 -9.55
CA ASP A 71 -3.53 9.79 -9.79
C ASP A 71 -3.44 8.94 -8.51
N HIS A 72 -3.45 9.56 -7.32
CA HIS A 72 -3.15 8.89 -6.05
C HIS A 72 -3.95 7.60 -5.87
N ARG A 73 -5.27 7.69 -6.00
CA ARG A 73 -6.14 6.52 -5.83
C ARG A 73 -5.85 5.45 -6.86
N ALA A 74 -5.74 5.84 -8.12
CA ALA A 74 -5.59 4.91 -9.23
C ALA A 74 -4.25 4.16 -9.18
N ILE A 75 -3.15 4.88 -8.89
CA ILE A 75 -1.82 4.28 -8.80
C ILE A 75 -1.74 3.32 -7.61
N MET A 76 -2.26 3.71 -6.43
CA MET A 76 -2.23 2.86 -5.25
C MET A 76 -3.09 1.61 -5.40
N ASP A 77 -4.30 1.73 -5.94
CA ASP A 77 -5.18 0.57 -6.19
C ASP A 77 -4.55 -0.39 -7.22
N THR A 78 -3.89 0.14 -8.25
CA THR A 78 -3.17 -0.68 -9.24
C THR A 78 -1.97 -1.39 -8.63
N MET A 79 -1.17 -0.70 -7.83
CA MET A 79 0.01 -1.28 -7.19
C MET A 79 -0.37 -2.41 -6.24
N VAL A 80 -1.40 -2.22 -5.41
CA VAL A 80 -1.86 -3.24 -4.46
C VAL A 80 -2.47 -4.44 -5.20
N ARG A 81 -3.23 -4.22 -6.27
CA ARG A 81 -3.78 -5.30 -7.10
C ARG A 81 -2.67 -6.16 -7.73
N LEU A 82 -1.70 -5.52 -8.40
CA LEU A 82 -0.57 -6.25 -9.01
C LEU A 82 0.29 -6.97 -7.96
N TYR A 83 0.36 -6.44 -6.75
CA TYR A 83 1.04 -7.13 -5.66
C TYR A 83 0.25 -8.35 -5.16
N ALA A 84 -1.08 -8.31 -5.17
CA ALA A 84 -1.90 -9.50 -4.91
C ALA A 84 -1.65 -10.59 -5.95
N ASP A 85 -1.63 -10.20 -7.24
CA ASP A 85 -1.31 -11.11 -8.35
C ASP A 85 0.12 -11.70 -8.21
N CYS A 86 1.09 -10.89 -7.77
CA CYS A 86 2.45 -11.36 -7.48
C CYS A 86 2.47 -12.42 -6.36
N ARG A 87 1.71 -12.22 -5.28
CA ARG A 87 1.63 -13.20 -4.20
C ARG A 87 1.07 -14.52 -4.67
N GLU A 88 -0.02 -14.49 -5.46
CA GLU A 88 -0.58 -15.69 -6.08
C GLU A 88 0.45 -16.39 -7.01
N THR A 89 1.20 -15.60 -7.77
CA THR A 89 2.27 -16.13 -8.64
C THR A 89 3.38 -16.80 -7.84
N ARG A 90 3.78 -16.24 -6.70
CA ARG A 90 4.78 -16.87 -5.80
C ARG A 90 4.27 -18.21 -5.24
N GLU A 91 2.97 -18.31 -4.93
CA GLU A 91 2.37 -19.57 -4.50
C GLU A 91 2.42 -20.62 -5.62
N LYS A 92 2.02 -20.23 -6.86
CA LYS A 92 2.14 -21.11 -8.05
C LYS A 92 3.59 -21.57 -8.27
N GLN A 93 4.54 -20.65 -8.16
CA GLN A 93 5.97 -20.97 -8.29
C GLN A 93 6.42 -21.98 -7.24
N SER A 94 5.99 -21.81 -5.98
CA SER A 94 6.34 -22.73 -4.89
C SER A 94 5.79 -24.14 -5.09
N MET A 95 4.67 -24.26 -5.80
CA MET A 95 4.03 -25.53 -6.17
C MET A 95 4.65 -26.16 -7.44
N GLY A 96 5.68 -25.52 -8.04
CA GLY A 96 6.38 -26.04 -9.20
C GLY A 96 5.68 -25.79 -10.55
N PHE A 97 4.71 -24.88 -10.62
CA PHE A 97 4.08 -24.50 -11.89
C PHE A 97 5.06 -23.76 -12.79
N ARG A 98 4.91 -23.95 -14.10
CA ARG A 98 5.69 -23.22 -15.10
C ARG A 98 5.28 -21.74 -15.09
N MET A 99 6.26 -20.85 -15.01
CA MET A 99 6.05 -19.41 -15.05
C MET A 99 5.96 -18.91 -16.49
N SER A 100 4.99 -18.04 -16.77
CA SER A 100 4.87 -17.28 -18.01
C SER A 100 5.72 -16.00 -17.96
N ASP A 101 5.81 -15.30 -19.09
CA ASP A 101 6.46 -13.98 -19.12
C ASP A 101 5.76 -12.99 -18.21
N TRP A 102 4.43 -13.04 -18.15
CA TRP A 102 3.63 -12.23 -17.23
C TRP A 102 3.95 -12.54 -15.77
N ASP A 103 4.01 -13.82 -15.40
CA ASP A 103 4.39 -14.24 -14.04
C ASP A 103 5.78 -13.71 -13.67
N SER A 104 6.72 -13.72 -14.61
CA SER A 104 8.08 -13.20 -14.41
C SER A 104 8.07 -11.69 -14.14
N LYS A 105 7.25 -10.91 -14.88
CA LYS A 105 7.05 -9.47 -14.64
C LYS A 105 6.46 -9.20 -13.26
N LEU A 106 5.45 -9.99 -12.85
CA LEU A 106 4.82 -9.87 -11.53
C LEU A 106 5.80 -10.16 -10.39
N LEU A 107 6.64 -11.18 -10.52
CA LEU A 107 7.66 -11.50 -9.51
C LEU A 107 8.68 -10.35 -9.38
N GLN A 108 9.18 -9.83 -10.49
CA GLN A 108 10.10 -8.70 -10.50
C GLN A 108 9.45 -7.44 -9.89
N TYR A 109 8.20 -7.19 -10.22
CA TYR A 109 7.43 -6.10 -9.64
C TYR A 109 7.29 -6.23 -8.13
N GLY A 110 6.92 -7.42 -7.64
CA GLY A 110 6.75 -7.68 -6.22
C GLY A 110 8.00 -7.37 -5.41
N ASP A 111 9.18 -7.79 -5.89
CA ASP A 111 10.45 -7.51 -5.22
C ASP A 111 10.75 -6.00 -5.14
N LYS A 112 10.48 -5.26 -6.23
CA LYS A 112 10.65 -3.80 -6.25
C LYS A 112 9.63 -3.08 -5.37
N PHE A 113 8.36 -3.52 -5.41
CA PHE A 113 7.31 -2.94 -4.58
C PHE A 113 7.61 -3.11 -3.09
N GLU A 114 8.02 -4.29 -2.67
CA GLU A 114 8.42 -4.56 -1.29
C GLU A 114 9.59 -3.67 -0.84
N ALA A 115 10.62 -3.55 -1.65
CA ALA A 115 11.79 -2.76 -1.31
C ALA A 115 11.54 -1.24 -1.29
N ARG A 116 10.65 -0.74 -2.16
CA ARG A 116 10.46 0.69 -2.37
C ARG A 116 9.27 1.30 -1.63
N MET A 117 8.26 0.46 -1.28
CA MET A 117 7.00 0.91 -0.72
C MET A 117 6.66 0.28 0.62
N MET A 118 7.08 -0.96 0.88
CA MET A 118 6.68 -1.70 2.08
C MET A 118 7.76 -1.76 3.15
N ASP A 119 9.01 -1.53 2.79
CA ASP A 119 10.12 -1.56 3.73
C ASP A 119 10.02 -0.39 4.72
N LEU A 120 10.16 -0.68 6.03
CA LEU A 120 10.01 0.31 7.09
C LEU A 120 11.12 1.37 7.12
N SER A 121 12.21 1.18 6.36
CA SER A 121 13.26 2.19 6.19
C SER A 121 12.89 3.26 5.16
N VAL A 122 11.85 3.04 4.35
CA VAL A 122 11.39 4.00 3.35
C VAL A 122 10.74 5.19 4.05
N ASN A 123 11.26 6.38 3.80
CA ASN A 123 10.75 7.64 4.34
C ASN A 123 10.81 8.71 3.25
N ILE A 124 9.76 8.80 2.44
CA ILE A 124 9.66 9.74 1.31
C ILE A 124 8.32 10.50 1.38
N PRO A 125 8.25 11.74 0.88
CA PRO A 125 7.00 12.49 0.77
C PRO A 125 5.98 11.77 -0.12
N LEU A 126 4.69 12.08 0.06
CA LEU A 126 3.60 11.47 -0.70
C LEU A 126 3.80 11.60 -2.21
N GLU A 127 4.12 12.79 -2.70
CA GLU A 127 4.32 13.06 -4.13
C GLU A 127 5.44 12.17 -4.71
N GLU A 128 6.55 12.06 -3.99
CA GLU A 128 7.67 11.21 -4.38
C GLU A 128 7.28 9.72 -4.35
N ALA A 129 6.45 9.31 -3.39
CA ALA A 129 5.92 7.95 -3.31
C ALA A 129 5.04 7.62 -4.54
N LEU A 130 4.21 8.56 -4.99
CA LEU A 130 3.40 8.40 -6.20
C LEU A 130 4.28 8.28 -7.46
N ASP A 131 5.30 9.14 -7.60
CA ASP A 131 6.25 9.08 -8.70
C ASP A 131 7.06 7.78 -8.69
N GLN A 132 7.48 7.34 -7.51
CA GLN A 132 8.15 6.05 -7.32
C GLN A 132 7.24 4.88 -7.72
N GLY A 133 5.93 4.99 -7.48
CA GLY A 133 4.93 4.03 -7.94
C GLY A 133 4.91 3.92 -9.46
N TRP A 134 4.77 5.05 -10.16
CA TRP A 134 4.79 5.09 -11.63
C TRP A 134 6.09 4.53 -12.21
N LYS A 135 7.23 4.91 -11.64
CA LYS A 135 8.53 4.40 -12.06
C LYS A 135 8.62 2.89 -11.88
N THR A 136 8.13 2.35 -10.76
CA THR A 136 8.15 0.92 -10.48
C THR A 136 7.29 0.15 -11.47
N LEU A 137 6.11 0.67 -11.83
CA LEU A 137 5.26 0.07 -12.86
C LEU A 137 5.94 0.10 -14.23
N ALA A 138 6.49 1.23 -14.64
CA ALA A 138 7.13 1.40 -15.95
C ALA A 138 8.40 0.55 -16.14
N GLU A 139 9.07 0.19 -15.06
CA GLU A 139 10.23 -0.71 -15.10
C GLU A 139 9.85 -2.20 -15.28
N CYS A 140 8.59 -2.56 -15.04
CA CYS A 140 8.13 -3.96 -15.03
C CYS A 140 7.09 -4.27 -16.10
N PHE A 141 6.28 -3.28 -16.47
CA PHE A 141 5.12 -3.46 -17.33
C PHE A 141 5.08 -2.45 -18.48
N ASP A 142 4.38 -2.83 -19.54
CA ASP A 142 3.93 -1.89 -20.55
C ASP A 142 2.68 -1.13 -20.04
N PRO A 143 2.44 0.12 -20.49
CA PRO A 143 1.29 0.91 -20.04
C PRO A 143 -0.05 0.16 -20.14
N SER A 144 -0.26 -0.56 -21.26
CA SER A 144 -1.49 -1.32 -21.53
C SER A 144 -1.73 -2.49 -20.57
N GLU A 145 -0.67 -3.00 -19.94
CA GLU A 145 -0.74 -4.14 -19.03
C GLU A 145 -1.24 -3.74 -17.63
N THR A 146 -1.18 -2.45 -17.30
CA THR A 146 -1.55 -1.95 -15.96
C THR A 146 -3.05 -1.85 -15.74
N GLY A 147 -3.84 -1.78 -16.81
CA GLY A 147 -5.30 -1.56 -16.75
C GLY A 147 -5.69 -0.15 -16.29
N MET A 148 -4.75 0.80 -16.27
CA MET A 148 -5.01 2.19 -15.89
C MET A 148 -5.64 2.98 -17.02
N LYS A 149 -6.33 4.08 -16.68
CA LYS A 149 -6.92 5.00 -17.66
C LYS A 149 -5.84 5.65 -18.53
N SER A 150 -6.07 5.74 -19.83
CA SER A 150 -5.14 6.34 -20.80
C SER A 150 -4.75 7.78 -20.42
N SER A 151 -5.69 8.58 -19.91
CA SER A 151 -5.41 9.96 -19.49
C SER A 151 -4.37 10.05 -18.37
N LEU A 152 -4.40 9.12 -17.42
CA LEU A 152 -3.41 9.07 -16.34
C LEU A 152 -2.05 8.58 -16.86
N ILE A 153 -2.06 7.61 -17.77
CA ILE A 153 -0.84 7.13 -18.42
C ILE A 153 -0.17 8.26 -19.21
N GLU A 154 -0.92 9.00 -20.01
CA GLU A 154 -0.39 10.14 -20.78
C GLU A 154 0.24 11.22 -19.91
N GLN A 155 -0.33 11.45 -18.72
CA GLN A 155 0.09 12.49 -17.81
C GLN A 155 1.27 12.06 -16.92
N PHE A 156 1.25 10.85 -16.36
CA PHE A 156 2.14 10.43 -15.28
C PHE A 156 3.13 9.33 -15.65
N TRP A 157 2.92 8.62 -16.77
CA TRP A 157 3.86 7.58 -17.17
C TRP A 157 5.23 8.16 -17.46
N PRO A 158 6.32 7.61 -16.90
CA PRO A 158 7.67 8.10 -17.14
C PRO A 158 7.99 8.12 -18.64
N LYS A 159 8.35 9.30 -19.16
CA LYS A 159 8.83 9.43 -20.53
C LYS A 159 10.24 8.86 -20.60
N GLN A 160 10.45 7.95 -21.53
CA GLN A 160 11.77 7.40 -21.83
C GLN A 160 12.70 8.46 -22.37
#